data_2e163f9c7dbc278b6c56a124a3fbf9ea
#
_entry.id   2e163f9c7dbc278b6c56a124a3fbf9ea
#
_cell.length_a   1.000
_cell.length_b   1.000
_cell.length_c   1.000
_cell.angle_alpha   90.00
_cell.angle_beta   90.00
_cell.angle_gamma   90.00
#
_symmetry.space_group_name_H-M   'P 1'
#
loop_
_entity.id
_entity.type
_entity.pdbx_description
1 polymer ?
#
loop_
_entity_poly.entity_id
_entity_poly.type
_entity_poly.pdbx_seq_one_letter_code
_entity_poly.pdbx_strand_id
1 'polypeptide(L)'
;MRRILPILLLLILPVPAPAWAWGPKGHEIIARIAADNLTPAAHLRLSQILGGDAPALMVLNANWADEIRNQRPETAAWHFVNIEVGSRGYSQKRDCPKDDCVVRQVEREVGLLRDPRAPFAARPEALRFLIHFLGDLHQPLHAADRHDKGGNNVTTYLGRKRTNLHRVWDEDLVEALGPDPMADAADIEAGISPDEKARITTGRPADWANETFEVGSRQIYARLPPAGPVRLPRNYAERERPTVRLQLARAGLRLAMVLNAIYR
;
A
#
# COMPACT_ATOMS: atom_id res chain seq x y z
N MET A 1 -22.84 -55.42 -23.84
CA MET A 1 -22.87 -53.96 -24.11
C MET A 1 -22.22 -53.24 -22.92
N ARG A 2 -20.96 -52.83 -23.01
CA ARG A 2 -20.23 -52.06 -21.95
C ARG A 2 -20.58 -50.58 -22.11
N ARG A 3 -21.25 -50.01 -21.13
CA ARG A 3 -21.53 -48.58 -21.05
C ARG A 3 -20.24 -47.84 -20.65
N ILE A 4 -19.67 -47.08 -21.55
CA ILE A 4 -18.56 -46.15 -21.28
C ILE A 4 -19.16 -44.92 -20.66
N LEU A 5 -18.89 -44.68 -19.38
CA LEU A 5 -19.24 -43.42 -18.71
C LEU A 5 -18.23 -42.33 -19.15
N PRO A 6 -18.66 -41.18 -19.64
CA PRO A 6 -17.73 -40.08 -19.94
C PRO A 6 -17.18 -39.51 -18.64
N ILE A 7 -15.87 -39.52 -18.48
CA ILE A 7 -15.17 -38.80 -17.40
C ILE A 7 -15.18 -37.32 -17.81
N LEU A 8 -15.99 -36.54 -17.08
CA LEU A 8 -16.01 -35.09 -17.22
C LEU A 8 -14.75 -34.53 -16.53
N LEU A 9 -13.75 -34.16 -17.35
CA LEU A 9 -12.52 -33.51 -16.85
C LEU A 9 -12.87 -32.08 -16.48
N LEU A 10 -13.04 -31.79 -15.18
CA LEU A 10 -13.24 -30.44 -14.67
C LEU A 10 -11.91 -29.68 -14.82
N LEU A 11 -11.82 -28.81 -15.81
CA LEU A 11 -10.73 -27.84 -15.95
C LEU A 11 -10.86 -26.81 -14.82
N ILE A 12 -10.07 -27.00 -13.76
CA ILE A 12 -9.87 -25.99 -12.72
C ILE A 12 -9.01 -24.89 -13.34
N LEU A 13 -9.67 -23.81 -13.82
CA LEU A 13 -8.98 -22.60 -14.22
C LEU A 13 -8.35 -21.98 -12.96
N PRO A 14 -7.07 -21.62 -12.99
CA PRO A 14 -6.45 -20.93 -11.86
C PRO A 14 -7.16 -19.60 -11.66
N VAL A 15 -7.84 -19.44 -10.53
CA VAL A 15 -8.34 -18.13 -10.10
C VAL A 15 -7.10 -17.26 -9.87
N PRO A 16 -6.98 -16.10 -10.56
CA PRO A 16 -5.88 -15.20 -10.29
C PRO A 16 -5.93 -14.80 -8.81
N ALA A 17 -4.83 -15.03 -8.10
CA ALA A 17 -4.71 -14.55 -6.72
C ALA A 17 -4.93 -13.03 -6.71
N PRO A 18 -5.70 -12.49 -5.75
CA PRO A 18 -5.89 -11.04 -5.65
C PRO A 18 -4.52 -10.37 -5.54
N ALA A 19 -4.30 -9.31 -6.31
CA ALA A 19 -3.14 -8.46 -6.14
C ALA A 19 -3.37 -7.70 -4.82
N TRP A 20 -2.51 -7.98 -3.84
CA TRP A 20 -2.45 -7.27 -2.56
C TRP A 20 -1.59 -6.02 -2.80
N ALA A 21 -1.93 -4.92 -2.15
CA ALA A 21 -1.05 -3.75 -2.00
C ALA A 21 0.29 -4.16 -1.35
N TRP A 22 1.04 -3.26 -0.72
CA TRP A 22 2.10 -3.79 0.13
C TRP A 22 1.59 -5.06 0.83
N GLY A 23 2.19 -6.21 0.60
CA GLY A 23 1.71 -7.44 1.22
C GLY A 23 1.52 -7.30 2.74
N PRO A 24 0.91 -8.26 3.43
CA PRO A 24 0.55 -8.13 4.84
C PRO A 24 1.67 -7.58 5.71
N LYS A 25 2.89 -8.03 5.49
CA LYS A 25 4.08 -7.57 6.20
C LYS A 25 4.37 -6.08 5.99
N GLY A 26 4.19 -5.55 4.78
CA GLY A 26 4.42 -4.14 4.50
C GLY A 26 3.45 -3.23 5.24
N HIS A 27 2.17 -3.57 5.26
CA HIS A 27 1.15 -2.85 6.02
C HIS A 27 1.39 -2.92 7.54
N GLU A 28 1.84 -4.05 8.07
CA GLU A 28 2.20 -4.19 9.49
C GLU A 28 3.38 -3.29 9.87
N ILE A 29 4.43 -3.25 9.03
CA ILE A 29 5.58 -2.33 9.21
C ILE A 29 5.10 -0.87 9.22
N ILE A 30 4.26 -0.46 8.27
CA ILE A 30 3.72 0.90 8.17
C ILE A 30 2.90 1.26 9.40
N ALA A 31 2.00 0.38 9.82
CA ALA A 31 1.16 0.58 11.00
C ALA A 31 2.00 0.68 12.28
N ARG A 32 3.07 -0.12 12.40
CA ARG A 32 4.01 -0.06 13.52
C ARG A 32 4.77 1.26 13.55
N ILE A 33 5.39 1.69 12.46
CA ILE A 33 6.06 2.99 12.38
C ILE A 33 5.10 4.12 12.75
N ALA A 34 3.84 4.07 12.26
CA ALA A 34 2.86 5.08 12.62
C ALA A 34 2.54 5.07 14.12
N ALA A 35 2.34 3.90 14.71
CA ALA A 35 2.01 3.73 16.12
C ALA A 35 3.13 4.27 17.05
N ASP A 36 4.39 4.01 16.70
CA ASP A 36 5.56 4.48 17.47
C ASP A 36 5.75 6.01 17.40
N ASN A 37 5.08 6.68 16.46
CA ASN A 37 5.15 8.13 16.26
C ASN A 37 3.87 8.87 16.66
N LEU A 38 2.95 8.22 17.37
CA LEU A 38 1.74 8.87 17.88
C LEU A 38 2.04 9.81 19.03
N THR A 39 1.36 10.95 19.06
CA THR A 39 1.28 11.77 20.28
C THR A 39 0.46 11.05 21.36
N PRO A 40 0.64 11.36 22.66
CA PRO A 40 -0.20 10.79 23.72
C PRO A 40 -1.70 11.01 23.50
N ALA A 41 -2.09 12.18 22.96
CA ALA A 41 -3.48 12.50 22.66
C ALA A 41 -4.04 11.61 21.56
N ALA A 42 -3.31 11.47 20.42
CA ALA A 42 -3.69 10.58 19.35
C ALA A 42 -3.75 9.12 19.81
N HIS A 43 -2.74 8.64 20.55
CA HIS A 43 -2.72 7.29 21.11
C HIS A 43 -3.99 7.00 21.93
N LEU A 44 -4.31 7.89 22.90
CA LEU A 44 -5.51 7.73 23.73
C LEU A 44 -6.79 7.68 22.90
N ARG A 45 -6.92 8.58 21.92
CA ARG A 45 -8.13 8.66 21.09
C ARG A 45 -8.29 7.46 20.16
N LEU A 46 -7.19 6.98 19.58
CA LEU A 46 -7.20 5.76 18.75
C LEU A 46 -7.53 4.53 19.57
N SER A 47 -7.02 4.42 20.80
CA SER A 47 -7.37 3.34 21.73
C SER A 47 -8.87 3.31 22.03
N GLN A 48 -9.50 4.48 22.20
CA GLN A 48 -10.97 4.58 22.36
C GLN A 48 -11.72 4.13 21.09
N ILE A 49 -11.27 4.53 19.92
CA ILE A 49 -11.92 4.20 18.65
C ILE A 49 -11.79 2.71 18.35
N LEU A 50 -10.62 2.13 18.56
CA LEU A 50 -10.34 0.71 18.28
C LEU A 50 -10.81 -0.22 19.39
N GLY A 51 -11.09 0.30 20.58
CA GLY A 51 -11.55 -0.49 21.72
C GLY A 51 -10.45 -1.25 22.46
N GLY A 52 -9.20 -0.76 22.43
CA GLY A 52 -8.05 -1.39 23.09
C GLY A 52 -6.75 -0.66 22.84
N ASP A 53 -5.60 -1.35 23.03
CA ASP A 53 -4.27 -0.77 22.81
C ASP A 53 -4.06 -0.36 21.34
N ALA A 54 -3.90 0.94 21.08
CA ALA A 54 -3.83 1.48 19.73
C ALA A 54 -2.67 0.90 18.91
N PRO A 55 -1.42 0.84 19.39
CA PRO A 55 -0.31 0.24 18.65
C PRO A 55 -0.59 -1.19 18.19
N ALA A 56 -1.03 -2.05 19.09
CA ALA A 56 -1.32 -3.44 18.75
C ALA A 56 -2.50 -3.55 17.76
N LEU A 57 -3.57 -2.77 17.97
CA LEU A 57 -4.74 -2.82 17.11
C LEU A 57 -4.55 -2.15 15.75
N MET A 58 -3.66 -1.17 15.62
CA MET A 58 -3.29 -0.61 14.32
C MET A 58 -2.58 -1.68 13.46
N VAL A 59 -1.63 -2.40 14.03
CA VAL A 59 -0.93 -3.50 13.33
C VAL A 59 -1.91 -4.62 12.98
N LEU A 60 -2.75 -5.06 13.93
CA LEU A 60 -3.75 -6.12 13.70
C LEU A 60 -4.75 -5.79 12.58
N ASN A 61 -5.11 -4.51 12.44
CA ASN A 61 -6.08 -4.06 11.45
C ASN A 61 -5.41 -3.54 10.15
N ALA A 62 -4.10 -3.62 10.02
CA ALA A 62 -3.38 -3.05 8.87
C ALA A 62 -3.79 -3.67 7.51
N ASN A 63 -4.20 -4.93 7.52
CA ASN A 63 -4.60 -5.68 6.32
C ASN A 63 -6.12 -5.76 6.12
N TRP A 64 -6.91 -5.23 7.07
CA TRP A 64 -8.37 -5.39 7.07
C TRP A 64 -9.05 -4.93 5.76
N ALA A 65 -8.59 -3.85 5.13
CA ALA A 65 -9.21 -3.34 3.90
C ALA A 65 -9.10 -4.34 2.73
N ASP A 66 -7.97 -5.04 2.64
CA ASP A 66 -7.79 -6.13 1.67
C ASP A 66 -8.63 -7.37 2.01
N GLU A 67 -8.73 -7.73 3.28
CA GLU A 67 -9.51 -8.89 3.74
C GLU A 67 -10.99 -8.77 3.38
N ILE A 68 -11.55 -7.56 3.45
CA ILE A 68 -12.97 -7.31 3.13
C ILE A 68 -13.24 -7.10 1.64
N ARG A 69 -12.20 -6.96 0.81
CA ARG A 69 -12.31 -6.58 -0.61
C ARG A 69 -13.21 -7.50 -1.43
N ASN A 70 -13.20 -8.80 -1.12
CA ASN A 70 -14.08 -9.77 -1.79
C ASN A 70 -15.55 -9.64 -1.36
N GLN A 71 -15.80 -9.12 -0.15
CA GLN A 71 -17.13 -8.89 0.39
C GLN A 71 -17.66 -7.49 0.00
N ARG A 72 -16.74 -6.57 -0.30
CA ARG A 72 -17.01 -5.18 -0.68
C ARG A 72 -16.30 -4.81 -1.99
N PRO A 73 -16.74 -5.37 -3.13
CA PRO A 73 -16.07 -5.20 -4.42
C PRO A 73 -16.00 -3.74 -4.89
N GLU A 74 -16.87 -2.86 -4.38
CA GLU A 74 -16.83 -1.43 -4.65
C GLU A 74 -15.54 -0.77 -4.13
N THR A 75 -14.89 -1.36 -3.12
CA THR A 75 -13.63 -0.84 -2.55
C THR A 75 -12.40 -1.18 -3.40
N ALA A 76 -12.53 -2.05 -4.39
CA ALA A 76 -11.39 -2.55 -5.15
C ALA A 76 -10.55 -1.46 -5.84
N ALA A 77 -11.19 -0.38 -6.31
CA ALA A 77 -10.49 0.74 -6.94
C ALA A 77 -9.87 1.72 -5.92
N TRP A 78 -10.24 1.64 -4.65
CA TRP A 78 -9.79 2.57 -3.60
C TRP A 78 -8.33 2.37 -3.20
N HIS A 79 -7.73 1.24 -3.59
CA HIS A 79 -6.38 0.84 -3.23
C HIS A 79 -5.26 1.45 -4.10
N PHE A 80 -5.60 2.10 -5.22
CA PHE A 80 -4.59 2.61 -6.16
C PHE A 80 -5.06 3.89 -6.87
N VAL A 81 -4.12 4.54 -7.57
CA VAL A 81 -4.39 5.60 -8.54
C VAL A 81 -3.51 5.37 -9.76
N ASN A 82 -4.13 5.12 -10.92
CA ASN A 82 -3.42 4.79 -12.16
C ASN A 82 -2.95 6.08 -12.87
N ILE A 83 -1.83 6.66 -12.41
CA ILE A 83 -1.21 7.79 -13.08
C ILE A 83 -0.38 7.24 -14.25
N GLU A 84 -0.72 7.65 -15.46
CA GLU A 84 -0.06 7.17 -16.67
C GLU A 84 1.42 7.54 -16.70
N VAL A 85 2.29 6.53 -16.89
CA VAL A 85 3.74 6.72 -17.06
C VAL A 85 3.99 7.58 -18.30
N GLY A 86 4.77 8.65 -18.14
CA GLY A 86 4.98 9.68 -19.16
C GLY A 86 4.08 10.92 -19.01
N SER A 87 3.07 10.89 -18.12
CA SER A 87 2.29 12.06 -17.77
C SER A 87 3.08 13.03 -16.86
N ARG A 88 2.50 14.22 -16.60
CA ARG A 88 3.10 15.23 -15.71
C ARG A 88 2.82 14.99 -14.22
N GLY A 89 2.25 13.84 -13.85
CA GLY A 89 1.84 13.52 -12.49
C GLY A 89 0.32 13.43 -12.32
N TYR A 90 -0.12 13.37 -11.07
CA TYR A 90 -1.52 13.20 -10.68
C TYR A 90 -2.42 14.35 -11.14
N SER A 91 -3.56 13.99 -11.70
CA SER A 91 -4.66 14.90 -12.02
C SER A 91 -5.97 14.24 -11.62
N GLN A 92 -6.68 14.79 -10.62
CA GLN A 92 -7.94 14.22 -10.16
C GLN A 92 -8.94 13.98 -11.30
N LYS A 93 -9.05 14.95 -12.22
CA LYS A 93 -9.99 14.84 -13.37
C LYS A 93 -9.68 13.67 -14.30
N ARG A 94 -8.40 13.31 -14.47
CA ARG A 94 -7.96 12.22 -15.36
C ARG A 94 -7.89 10.89 -14.61
N ASP A 95 -7.25 10.87 -13.43
CA ASP A 95 -6.82 9.64 -12.77
C ASP A 95 -7.81 9.18 -11.68
N CYS A 96 -8.74 10.08 -11.27
CA CYS A 96 -9.72 9.80 -10.21
C CYS A 96 -11.07 10.49 -10.48
N PRO A 97 -11.68 10.32 -11.68
CA PRO A 97 -12.85 11.10 -12.10
C PRO A 97 -14.12 10.81 -11.28
N LYS A 98 -14.16 9.69 -10.57
CA LYS A 98 -15.29 9.25 -9.74
C LYS A 98 -15.02 9.35 -8.24
N ASP A 99 -13.89 9.96 -7.86
CA ASP A 99 -13.41 10.00 -6.47
C ASP A 99 -13.21 8.59 -5.84
N ASP A 100 -12.99 7.56 -6.67
CA ASP A 100 -12.84 6.15 -6.30
C ASP A 100 -11.38 5.66 -6.31
N CYS A 101 -10.41 6.54 -6.16
CA CYS A 101 -8.99 6.22 -6.08
C CYS A 101 -8.42 6.44 -4.67
N VAL A 102 -7.26 5.86 -4.39
CA VAL A 102 -6.59 5.91 -3.08
C VAL A 102 -6.39 7.34 -2.56
N VAL A 103 -6.05 8.31 -3.42
CA VAL A 103 -5.87 9.73 -3.03
C VAL A 103 -7.14 10.29 -2.40
N ARG A 104 -8.28 10.10 -3.08
CA ARG A 104 -9.58 10.61 -2.62
C ARG A 104 -10.11 9.84 -1.41
N GLN A 105 -9.82 8.55 -1.33
CA GLN A 105 -10.23 7.77 -0.16
C GLN A 105 -9.45 8.18 1.09
N VAL A 106 -8.13 8.41 1.00
CA VAL A 106 -7.36 8.98 2.12
C VAL A 106 -7.96 10.32 2.57
N GLU A 107 -8.28 11.23 1.63
CA GLU A 107 -8.89 12.53 1.96
C GLU A 107 -10.28 12.37 2.61
N ARG A 108 -11.09 11.44 2.11
CA ARG A 108 -12.42 11.12 2.64
C ARG A 108 -12.35 10.62 4.08
N GLU A 109 -11.49 9.64 4.36
CA GLU A 109 -11.38 9.06 5.69
C GLU A 109 -10.81 10.06 6.70
N VAL A 110 -9.85 10.89 6.29
CA VAL A 110 -9.36 12.01 7.09
C VAL A 110 -10.50 13.01 7.40
N GLY A 111 -11.33 13.33 6.40
CA GLY A 111 -12.48 14.21 6.57
C GLY A 111 -13.48 13.66 7.60
N LEU A 112 -13.83 12.37 7.51
CA LEU A 112 -14.73 11.70 8.45
C LEU A 112 -14.17 11.70 9.87
N LEU A 113 -12.90 11.35 10.03
CA LEU A 113 -12.27 11.28 11.35
C LEU A 113 -12.15 12.66 12.01
N ARG A 114 -12.02 13.74 11.22
CA ARG A 114 -11.98 15.14 11.70
C ARG A 114 -13.35 15.73 12.01
N ASP A 115 -14.43 15.26 11.38
CA ASP A 115 -15.76 15.82 11.62
C ASP A 115 -16.29 15.44 13.02
N PRO A 116 -16.46 16.40 13.94
CA PRO A 116 -16.98 16.13 15.27
C PRO A 116 -18.43 15.59 15.25
N ARG A 117 -19.18 15.83 14.17
CA ARG A 117 -20.55 15.38 13.99
C ARG A 117 -20.64 13.97 13.41
N ALA A 118 -19.53 13.41 12.89
CA ALA A 118 -19.53 12.06 12.36
C ALA A 118 -19.88 11.05 13.47
N PRO A 119 -20.77 10.07 13.20
CA PRO A 119 -21.12 9.04 14.17
C PRO A 119 -19.88 8.31 14.69
N PHE A 120 -19.80 8.08 16.00
CA PHE A 120 -18.67 7.35 16.58
C PHE A 120 -18.53 5.95 15.98
N ALA A 121 -19.64 5.28 15.69
CA ALA A 121 -19.67 3.94 15.08
C ALA A 121 -19.02 3.87 13.68
N ALA A 122 -18.91 4.99 12.95
CA ALA A 122 -18.26 5.04 11.63
C ALA A 122 -16.73 5.18 11.72
N ARG A 123 -16.20 5.63 12.87
CA ARG A 123 -14.77 5.94 13.03
C ARG A 123 -13.85 4.73 12.99
N PRO A 124 -14.20 3.54 13.56
CA PRO A 124 -13.34 2.36 13.45
C PRO A 124 -13.11 1.91 12.00
N GLU A 125 -14.14 1.93 11.16
CA GLU A 125 -14.02 1.57 9.74
C GLU A 125 -13.15 2.60 8.99
N ALA A 126 -13.43 3.88 9.16
CA ALA A 126 -12.65 4.96 8.54
C ALA A 126 -11.17 4.90 8.95
N LEU A 127 -10.89 4.58 10.20
CA LEU A 127 -9.51 4.43 10.69
C LEU A 127 -8.81 3.23 10.06
N ARG A 128 -9.48 2.08 9.93
CA ARG A 128 -8.93 0.89 9.27
C ARG A 128 -8.60 1.16 7.81
N PHE A 129 -9.51 1.81 7.08
CA PHE A 129 -9.25 2.25 5.71
C PHE A 129 -8.07 3.23 5.64
N LEU A 130 -8.01 4.23 6.51
CA LEU A 130 -6.92 5.21 6.51
C LEU A 130 -5.56 4.56 6.77
N ILE A 131 -5.46 3.62 7.74
CA ILE A 131 -4.25 2.87 8.05
C ILE A 131 -3.74 2.15 6.79
N HIS A 132 -4.63 1.46 6.09
CA HIS A 132 -4.30 0.69 4.89
C HIS A 132 -3.98 1.57 3.68
N PHE A 133 -4.90 2.47 3.32
CA PHE A 133 -4.78 3.26 2.09
C PHE A 133 -3.61 4.23 2.10
N LEU A 134 -3.16 4.66 3.28
CA LEU A 134 -1.97 5.49 3.36
C LEU A 134 -0.70 4.66 3.07
N GLY A 135 -0.72 3.38 3.37
CA GLY A 135 0.26 2.40 2.90
C GLY A 135 0.24 2.28 1.38
N ASP A 136 -0.92 2.00 0.82
CA ASP A 136 -1.14 1.82 -0.61
C ASP A 136 -0.66 3.01 -1.44
N LEU A 137 -0.98 4.22 -0.99
CA LEU A 137 -0.58 5.47 -1.64
C LEU A 137 0.95 5.59 -1.80
N HIS A 138 1.74 4.89 -0.98
CA HIS A 138 3.19 4.92 -1.02
C HIS A 138 3.81 3.69 -1.72
N GLN A 139 3.00 2.75 -2.23
CA GLN A 139 3.49 1.67 -3.08
C GLN A 139 3.67 2.18 -4.52
N PRO A 140 4.89 2.16 -5.09
CA PRO A 140 5.17 2.81 -6.37
C PRO A 140 4.29 2.36 -7.54
N LEU A 141 3.91 1.08 -7.58
CA LEU A 141 3.08 0.53 -8.66
C LEU A 141 1.57 0.70 -8.40
N HIS A 142 1.18 1.21 -7.21
CA HIS A 142 -0.18 1.70 -6.95
C HIS A 142 -0.41 3.12 -7.47
N ALA A 143 0.67 3.88 -7.72
CA ALA A 143 0.58 5.24 -8.24
C ALA A 143 0.99 5.36 -9.71
N ALA A 144 1.76 4.42 -10.27
CA ALA A 144 2.24 4.48 -11.66
C ALA A 144 1.70 3.30 -12.48
N ASP A 145 1.12 3.61 -13.65
CA ASP A 145 0.61 2.60 -14.58
C ASP A 145 1.10 2.85 -16.01
N ARG A 146 1.56 1.79 -16.66
CA ARG A 146 1.95 1.77 -18.08
C ARG A 146 0.92 0.99 -18.92
N HIS A 147 -0.36 1.11 -18.60
CA HIS A 147 -1.46 0.32 -19.13
C HIS A 147 -1.30 -1.20 -18.90
N ASP A 148 -0.63 -1.56 -17.83
CA ASP A 148 -0.33 -2.93 -17.43
C ASP A 148 -0.85 -3.29 -16.03
N LYS A 149 -1.80 -2.49 -15.55
CA LYS A 149 -2.40 -2.61 -14.21
C LYS A 149 -1.35 -2.50 -13.09
N GLY A 150 -0.52 -1.45 -13.16
CA GLY A 150 0.55 -1.25 -12.20
C GLY A 150 1.55 -2.42 -12.18
N GLY A 151 1.86 -3.01 -13.34
CA GLY A 151 2.80 -4.14 -13.44
C GLY A 151 2.20 -5.52 -13.19
N ASN A 152 0.90 -5.65 -12.89
CA ASN A 152 0.24 -6.96 -12.73
C ASN A 152 0.29 -7.80 -14.01
N ASN A 153 0.24 -7.16 -15.17
CA ASN A 153 0.33 -7.83 -16.47
C ASN A 153 1.78 -8.02 -16.96
N VAL A 154 2.78 -7.58 -16.22
CA VAL A 154 4.19 -7.74 -16.55
C VAL A 154 4.72 -9.05 -15.98
N THR A 155 4.79 -10.11 -16.81
CA THR A 155 5.43 -11.36 -16.40
C THR A 155 6.90 -11.10 -16.00
N THR A 156 7.25 -11.47 -14.78
CA THR A 156 8.55 -11.16 -14.19
C THR A 156 9.20 -12.43 -13.65
N TYR A 157 10.53 -12.52 -13.77
CA TYR A 157 11.33 -13.57 -13.17
C TYR A 157 12.28 -12.98 -12.14
N LEU A 158 12.11 -13.38 -10.88
CA LEU A 158 13.04 -13.09 -9.78
C LEU A 158 13.83 -14.39 -9.48
N GLY A 159 15.04 -14.46 -9.97
CA GLY A 159 15.80 -15.71 -9.99
C GLY A 159 15.07 -16.78 -10.83
N ARG A 160 14.63 -17.88 -10.18
CA ARG A 160 13.84 -18.97 -10.81
C ARG A 160 12.33 -18.81 -10.63
N LYS A 161 11.89 -17.92 -9.74
CA LYS A 161 10.47 -17.68 -9.45
C LYS A 161 9.85 -16.90 -10.61
N ARG A 162 8.80 -17.44 -11.23
CA ARG A 162 7.93 -16.70 -12.15
C ARG A 162 6.84 -16.03 -11.36
N THR A 163 6.66 -14.72 -11.56
CA THR A 163 5.70 -13.88 -10.87
C THR A 163 5.26 -12.73 -11.79
N ASN A 164 4.70 -11.65 -11.26
CA ASN A 164 4.51 -10.38 -11.95
C ASN A 164 5.26 -9.25 -11.24
N LEU A 165 5.43 -8.11 -11.91
CA LEU A 165 6.20 -6.99 -11.38
C LEU A 165 5.56 -6.40 -10.12
N HIS A 166 4.23 -6.29 -10.11
CA HIS A 166 3.46 -5.76 -8.98
C HIS A 166 3.75 -6.57 -7.71
N ARG A 167 3.59 -7.89 -7.79
CA ARG A 167 3.84 -8.79 -6.66
C ARG A 167 5.29 -8.76 -6.16
N VAL A 168 6.26 -8.53 -7.04
CA VAL A 168 7.66 -8.35 -6.61
C VAL A 168 7.76 -7.18 -5.63
N TRP A 169 7.09 -6.06 -5.92
CA TRP A 169 7.11 -4.86 -5.07
C TRP A 169 6.25 -5.01 -3.82
N ASP A 170 5.10 -5.67 -3.92
CA ASP A 170 4.21 -5.87 -2.78
C ASP A 170 4.77 -6.83 -1.74
N GLU A 171 5.35 -7.94 -2.20
CA GLU A 171 5.71 -9.04 -1.33
C GLU A 171 7.23 -9.31 -1.33
N ASP A 172 7.80 -9.67 -2.50
CA ASP A 172 9.14 -10.27 -2.54
C ASP A 172 10.23 -9.32 -2.00
N LEU A 173 10.13 -8.02 -2.28
CA LEU A 173 11.09 -7.02 -1.79
C LEU A 173 10.91 -6.71 -0.31
N VAL A 174 9.70 -6.74 0.21
CA VAL A 174 9.40 -6.52 1.62
C VAL A 174 9.82 -7.73 2.45
N GLU A 175 9.54 -8.94 1.96
CA GLU A 175 10.01 -10.18 2.61
C GLU A 175 11.55 -10.26 2.70
N ALA A 176 12.25 -9.67 1.72
CA ALA A 176 13.71 -9.62 1.72
C ALA A 176 14.30 -8.62 2.74
N LEU A 177 13.51 -7.84 3.47
CA LEU A 177 13.98 -6.95 4.54
C LEU A 177 14.47 -7.76 5.74
N GLY A 178 13.66 -8.67 6.23
CA GLY A 178 13.92 -9.52 7.40
C GLY A 178 12.77 -10.48 7.68
N PRO A 179 12.82 -11.30 8.72
CA PRO A 179 11.75 -12.23 9.06
C PRO A 179 10.64 -11.64 9.95
N ASP A 180 10.89 -10.53 10.63
CA ASP A 180 10.00 -9.95 11.63
C ASP A 180 9.62 -8.51 11.27
N PRO A 181 8.33 -8.23 10.98
CA PRO A 181 7.89 -6.89 10.61
C PRO A 181 8.13 -5.84 11.70
N MET A 182 8.11 -6.21 12.97
CA MET A 182 8.36 -5.26 14.08
C MET A 182 9.83 -4.88 14.15
N ALA A 183 10.74 -5.83 13.98
CA ALA A 183 12.17 -5.57 13.88
C ALA A 183 12.53 -4.75 12.65
N ASP A 184 11.90 -5.06 11.49
CA ASP A 184 12.08 -4.29 10.26
C ASP A 184 11.59 -2.84 10.41
N ALA A 185 10.46 -2.61 11.09
CA ALA A 185 9.96 -1.26 11.39
C ALA A 185 10.97 -0.46 12.23
N ALA A 186 11.46 -1.04 13.31
CA ALA A 186 12.46 -0.41 14.20
C ALA A 186 13.77 -0.08 13.44
N ASP A 187 14.24 -1.01 12.59
CA ASP A 187 15.45 -0.80 11.79
C ASP A 187 15.25 0.30 10.74
N ILE A 188 14.07 0.36 10.11
CA ILE A 188 13.71 1.45 9.17
C ILE A 188 13.74 2.79 9.89
N GLU A 189 13.09 2.92 11.05
CA GLU A 189 13.03 4.17 11.80
C GLU A 189 14.40 4.64 12.28
N ALA A 190 15.23 3.72 12.77
CA ALA A 190 16.61 4.02 13.19
C ALA A 190 17.47 4.60 12.05
N GLY A 191 17.13 4.28 10.80
CA GLY A 191 17.80 4.82 9.61
C GLY A 191 17.34 6.21 9.18
N ILE A 192 16.26 6.78 9.78
CA ILE A 192 15.70 8.07 9.40
C ILE A 192 16.19 9.17 10.34
N SER A 193 16.94 10.13 9.82
CA SER A 193 17.39 11.27 10.61
C SER A 193 16.24 12.23 10.97
N PRO A 194 16.37 13.06 12.04
CA PRO A 194 15.36 14.07 12.39
C PRO A 194 15.02 15.02 11.24
N ASP A 195 16.04 15.44 10.48
CA ASP A 195 15.83 16.32 9.32
C ASP A 195 15.09 15.63 8.18
N GLU A 196 15.35 14.35 7.96
CA GLU A 196 14.62 13.55 6.97
C GLU A 196 13.17 13.32 7.41
N LYS A 197 12.95 13.00 8.69
CA LYS A 197 11.61 12.90 9.27
C LYS A 197 10.81 14.19 9.09
N ALA A 198 11.42 15.34 9.35
CA ALA A 198 10.79 16.64 9.15
C ALA A 198 10.41 16.89 7.67
N ARG A 199 11.26 16.47 6.72
CA ARG A 199 10.94 16.56 5.27
C ARG A 199 9.83 15.59 4.87
N ILE A 200 9.84 14.37 5.38
CA ILE A 200 8.83 13.35 5.08
C ILE A 200 7.45 13.81 5.57
N THR A 201 7.35 14.38 6.76
CA THR A 201 6.09 14.76 7.40
C THR A 201 5.54 16.10 6.89
N THR A 202 5.48 16.26 5.57
CA THR A 202 4.93 17.42 4.87
C THR A 202 4.01 16.97 3.72
N GLY A 203 3.30 17.93 3.12
CA GLY A 203 2.47 17.71 1.94
C GLY A 203 1.09 17.13 2.24
N ARG A 204 0.38 16.79 1.18
CA ARG A 204 -1.00 16.26 1.16
C ARG A 204 -1.07 15.01 0.29
N PRO A 205 -2.17 14.24 0.32
CA PRO A 205 -2.29 12.99 -0.46
C PRO A 205 -1.95 13.13 -1.95
N ALA A 206 -2.34 14.22 -2.60
CA ALA A 206 -1.98 14.48 -4.00
C ALA A 206 -0.47 14.70 -4.22
N ASP A 207 0.21 15.34 -3.28
CA ASP A 207 1.66 15.55 -3.33
C ASP A 207 2.39 14.21 -3.15
N TRP A 208 1.92 13.38 -2.21
CA TRP A 208 2.45 12.03 -1.96
C TRP A 208 2.24 11.09 -3.14
N ALA A 209 1.06 11.17 -3.79
CA ALA A 209 0.80 10.42 -5.03
C ALA A 209 1.83 10.76 -6.12
N ASN A 210 2.16 12.06 -6.27
CA ASN A 210 3.19 12.50 -7.23
C ASN A 210 4.58 11.98 -6.87
N GLU A 211 4.98 12.05 -5.59
CA GLU A 211 6.27 11.50 -5.15
C GLU A 211 6.35 9.99 -5.42
N THR A 212 5.29 9.26 -5.13
CA THR A 212 5.21 7.81 -5.34
C THR A 212 5.21 7.47 -6.84
N PHE A 213 4.47 8.23 -7.64
CA PHE A 213 4.47 8.13 -9.10
C PHE A 213 5.87 8.35 -9.70
N GLU A 214 6.63 9.32 -9.22
CA GLU A 214 8.02 9.55 -9.67
C GLU A 214 8.91 8.33 -9.40
N VAL A 215 8.74 7.67 -8.26
CA VAL A 215 9.45 6.42 -7.96
C VAL A 215 9.04 5.31 -8.94
N GLY A 216 7.76 5.07 -9.13
CA GLY A 216 7.23 4.07 -10.06
C GLY A 216 7.68 4.33 -11.50
N SER A 217 7.50 5.55 -11.96
CA SER A 217 7.79 5.96 -13.34
C SER A 217 9.29 5.95 -13.65
N ARG A 218 10.13 6.62 -12.81
CA ARG A 218 11.55 6.86 -13.12
C ARG A 218 12.48 5.78 -12.59
N GLN A 219 12.18 5.15 -11.46
CA GLN A 219 13.07 4.15 -10.87
C GLN A 219 12.69 2.73 -11.24
N ILE A 220 11.41 2.46 -11.53
CA ILE A 220 10.93 1.13 -11.91
C ILE A 220 10.75 1.05 -13.42
N TYR A 221 9.71 1.68 -13.97
CA TYR A 221 9.34 1.53 -15.36
C TYR A 221 10.42 1.99 -16.35
N ALA A 222 11.13 3.09 -16.08
CA ALA A 222 12.19 3.58 -16.95
C ALA A 222 13.39 2.63 -17.09
N ARG A 223 13.53 1.66 -16.17
CA ARG A 223 14.60 0.65 -16.18
C ARG A 223 14.17 -0.69 -16.76
N LEU A 224 12.92 -0.80 -17.19
CA LEU A 224 12.36 -2.03 -17.74
C LEU A 224 12.22 -1.94 -19.25
N PRO A 225 12.29 -3.07 -19.96
CA PRO A 225 11.96 -3.10 -21.37
C PRO A 225 10.51 -2.63 -21.59
N PRO A 226 10.20 -2.04 -22.77
CA PRO A 226 8.88 -1.51 -23.05
C PRO A 226 7.79 -2.59 -23.10
N ALA A 227 8.15 -3.83 -23.41
CA ALA A 227 7.25 -4.96 -23.52
C ALA A 227 7.97 -6.30 -23.26
N GLY A 228 7.17 -7.34 -23.05
CA GLY A 228 7.65 -8.71 -22.86
C GLY A 228 7.98 -9.06 -21.40
N PRO A 229 8.38 -10.33 -21.18
CA PRO A 229 8.76 -10.79 -19.85
C PRO A 229 10.04 -10.12 -19.36
N VAL A 230 10.08 -9.77 -18.07
CA VAL A 230 11.20 -9.11 -17.42
C VAL A 230 11.98 -10.12 -16.58
N ARG A 231 13.31 -10.18 -16.76
CA ARG A 231 14.22 -10.91 -15.86
C ARG A 231 14.96 -9.91 -14.99
N LEU A 232 14.61 -9.88 -13.70
CA LEU A 232 15.26 -8.99 -12.75
C LEU A 232 16.67 -9.49 -12.41
N PRO A 233 17.63 -8.57 -12.19
CA PRO A 233 18.98 -8.93 -11.74
C PRO A 233 18.93 -9.73 -10.43
N ARG A 234 19.96 -10.58 -10.19
CA ARG A 234 20.02 -11.39 -8.95
C ARG A 234 20.04 -10.54 -7.68
N ASN A 235 20.66 -9.37 -7.74
CA ASN A 235 20.74 -8.42 -6.63
C ASN A 235 19.61 -7.38 -6.62
N TYR A 236 18.49 -7.66 -7.29
CA TYR A 236 17.38 -6.68 -7.41
C TYR A 236 16.84 -6.26 -6.06
N ALA A 237 16.59 -7.21 -5.16
CA ALA A 237 16.09 -6.92 -3.81
C ALA A 237 17.07 -6.06 -2.99
N GLU A 238 18.35 -6.35 -3.07
CA GLU A 238 19.39 -5.54 -2.42
C GLU A 238 19.45 -4.12 -2.98
N ARG A 239 19.38 -3.99 -4.30
CA ARG A 239 19.43 -2.69 -4.99
C ARG A 239 18.21 -1.82 -4.67
N GLU A 240 17.00 -2.39 -4.60
CA GLU A 240 15.77 -1.66 -4.34
C GLU A 240 15.44 -1.52 -2.84
N ARG A 241 16.19 -2.19 -1.96
CA ARG A 241 16.03 -2.12 -0.49
C ARG A 241 15.95 -0.67 0.04
N PRO A 242 16.82 0.28 -0.35
CA PRO A 242 16.71 1.67 0.12
C PRO A 242 15.40 2.34 -0.29
N THR A 243 14.92 2.08 -1.52
CA THR A 243 13.66 2.63 -2.03
C THR A 243 12.47 2.06 -1.26
N VAL A 244 12.43 0.74 -1.05
CA VAL A 244 11.36 0.08 -0.28
C VAL A 244 11.32 0.63 1.15
N ARG A 245 12.46 0.68 1.84
CA ARG A 245 12.55 1.23 3.21
C ARG A 245 12.05 2.68 3.29
N LEU A 246 12.45 3.52 2.35
CA LEU A 246 12.01 4.92 2.31
C LEU A 246 10.50 5.05 2.08
N GLN A 247 9.91 4.24 1.20
CA GLN A 247 8.47 4.29 0.95
C GLN A 247 7.66 3.80 2.16
N LEU A 248 8.10 2.75 2.83
CA LEU A 248 7.50 2.28 4.09
C LEU A 248 7.60 3.33 5.21
N ALA A 249 8.78 3.97 5.35
CA ALA A 249 8.97 5.06 6.31
C ALA A 249 8.05 6.25 6.02
N ARG A 250 7.96 6.69 4.75
CA ARG A 250 7.07 7.77 4.32
C ARG A 250 5.62 7.47 4.68
N ALA A 251 5.16 6.26 4.37
CA ALA A 251 3.80 5.83 4.67
C ALA A 251 3.51 5.88 6.18
N GLY A 252 4.35 5.26 7.01
CA GLY A 252 4.15 5.20 8.46
C GLY A 252 4.24 6.58 9.12
N LEU A 253 5.27 7.37 8.80
CA LEU A 253 5.45 8.71 9.38
C LEU A 253 4.35 9.69 8.95
N ARG A 254 3.85 9.62 7.71
CA ARG A 254 2.73 10.42 7.23
C ARG A 254 1.41 9.99 7.84
N LEU A 255 1.21 8.69 8.07
CA LEU A 255 0.05 8.19 8.82
C LEU A 255 0.04 8.75 10.24
N ALA A 256 1.17 8.70 10.96
CA ALA A 256 1.30 9.31 12.29
C ALA A 256 1.03 10.81 12.25
N MET A 257 1.62 11.54 11.30
CA MET A 257 1.40 12.98 11.14
C MET A 257 -0.08 13.32 10.97
N VAL A 258 -0.79 12.57 10.10
CA VAL A 258 -2.22 12.77 9.85
C VAL A 258 -3.03 12.50 11.10
N LEU A 259 -2.80 11.37 11.79
CA LEU A 259 -3.51 10.99 13.00
C LEU A 259 -3.25 11.96 14.15
N ASN A 260 -2.01 12.41 14.35
CA ASN A 260 -1.64 13.42 15.32
C ASN A 260 -2.30 14.79 15.02
N ALA A 261 -2.47 15.13 13.74
CA ALA A 261 -3.15 16.37 13.35
C ALA A 261 -4.69 16.31 13.51
N ILE A 262 -5.27 15.09 13.47
CA ILE A 262 -6.71 14.88 13.73
C ILE A 262 -7.00 14.95 15.23
N TYR A 263 -6.14 14.38 16.06
CA TYR A 263 -6.34 14.13 17.50
C TYR A 263 -5.32 14.90 18.37
N ARG A 264 -5.30 16.23 18.21
CA ARG A 264 -4.46 17.15 19.02
C ARG A 264 -4.98 17.32 20.42
#